data_4d3d611deda788ae3a946ed66cbf2923
#
_entry.id   4d3d611deda788ae3a946ed66cbf2923
#
_cell.length_a   1.000
_cell.length_b   1.000
_cell.length_c   1.000
_cell.angle_alpha   90.00
_cell.angle_beta   90.00
_cell.angle_gamma   90.00
#
_symmetry.space_group_name_H-M   'P 1'
#
loop_
_entity.id
_entity.type
_entity.pdbx_description
1 polymer ?
#
loop_
_entity_poly.entity_id
_entity_poly.type
_entity_poly.pdbx_seq_one_letter_code
_entity_poly.pdbx_strand_id
1 'polypeptide(L)'
;YGIFMDETVHTITDAKTLKKLEITDSSVLTGDIIGARGEYSSVEEIVIRGSIIRLNDEYTYNRCTIGGGEKASFGSIDIQDSQIDSRSSVNAVIGNGTQSQSYGESRIRIANSQVSVRNELFGPAIGAAYGSSGGQINILIENSTVTAKGGNLRSGTDYIPGIGKNSSGRASEIGKIQILNSTVESFRLEEKDGTNYVYDKLHTKELPGIPAENITICGTVNGKTIDHSPDEYGKCALCDKYDLGYCYEHGLLTLEGLTDCAHDGSEKKLTGLSHQTGENKTKQLTENTDYTAIYSNNVHPYTLTPGDEGFDSKKAPKVTLYGTGNYCGKAEHYFTISENAAAAPTITTDTLPGGKVGEAYSQTLSATGTTPIT
;
A
#
# COMPACT_ATOMS: atom_id res chain seq x y z
N TYR A 1 -0.99 6.69 -24.88
CA TYR A 1 0.25 7.34 -24.43
C TYR A 1 0.59 6.77 -23.08
N GLY A 2 1.77 6.11 -22.93
CA GLY A 2 2.28 5.61 -21.67
C GLY A 2 3.31 6.56 -21.05
N ILE A 3 3.59 6.39 -19.78
CA ILE A 3 4.71 7.06 -19.12
C ILE A 3 5.92 6.14 -19.25
N PHE A 4 6.86 6.48 -20.07
CA PHE A 4 8.05 5.68 -20.34
C PHE A 4 9.26 6.57 -20.69
N MET A 5 10.44 6.02 -20.46
CA MET A 5 11.63 6.53 -21.12
C MET A 5 11.75 5.83 -22.47
N ASP A 6 11.48 6.54 -23.54
CA ASP A 6 11.63 6.05 -24.91
C ASP A 6 12.91 6.61 -25.51
N GLU A 7 13.74 5.72 -26.01
CA GLU A 7 14.89 6.10 -26.80
C GLU A 7 14.58 5.86 -28.27
N THR A 8 14.17 6.90 -28.94
CA THR A 8 14.13 6.95 -30.39
C THR A 8 15.47 7.35 -31.04
N VAL A 9 16.55 7.42 -30.24
CA VAL A 9 17.87 7.84 -30.75
C VAL A 9 18.67 6.63 -31.20
N HIS A 10 18.99 6.59 -32.44
CA HIS A 10 19.60 5.47 -33.20
C HIS A 10 21.10 5.18 -32.94
N THR A 11 21.71 5.76 -31.95
CA THR A 11 23.13 5.46 -31.60
C THR A 11 23.28 5.54 -30.08
N ILE A 12 23.20 4.38 -29.43
CA ILE A 12 23.39 4.28 -28.00
C ILE A 12 24.88 3.97 -27.76
N THR A 13 25.62 4.93 -27.33
CA THR A 13 26.97 4.73 -26.81
C THR A 13 27.00 4.72 -25.29
N ASP A 14 25.95 5.23 -24.62
CA ASP A 14 25.87 5.32 -23.17
C ASP A 14 24.49 4.89 -22.65
N ALA A 15 24.50 4.11 -21.58
CA ALA A 15 23.29 3.73 -20.86
C ALA A 15 22.62 4.96 -20.24
N LYS A 16 21.32 5.15 -20.48
CA LYS A 16 20.55 6.24 -19.86
C LYS A 16 19.87 5.74 -18.61
N THR A 17 20.04 6.49 -17.53
CA THR A 17 19.43 6.21 -16.23
C THR A 17 18.53 7.34 -15.81
N LEU A 18 17.24 7.02 -15.57
CA LEU A 18 16.33 7.90 -14.86
C LEU A 18 16.41 7.59 -13.38
N LYS A 19 16.65 8.60 -12.56
CA LYS A 19 16.73 8.39 -11.10
C LYS A 19 15.40 8.05 -10.46
N LYS A 20 14.35 8.78 -10.83
CA LYS A 20 13.01 8.56 -10.25
C LYS A 20 11.91 8.82 -11.27
N LEU A 21 10.91 7.94 -11.29
CA LEU A 21 9.61 8.11 -11.94
C LEU A 21 8.54 8.03 -10.86
N GLU A 22 7.74 9.09 -10.71
CA GLU A 22 6.70 9.17 -9.69
C GLU A 22 5.35 9.47 -10.29
N ILE A 23 4.33 8.68 -9.89
CA ILE A 23 2.92 8.87 -10.26
C ILE A 23 2.13 8.93 -8.95
N THR A 24 1.50 10.06 -8.68
CA THR A 24 0.75 10.28 -7.44
C THR A 24 -0.65 10.80 -7.75
N ASP A 25 -1.65 10.28 -7.05
CA ASP A 25 -3.06 10.68 -7.11
C ASP A 25 -3.60 10.81 -8.55
N SER A 26 -3.24 9.84 -9.38
CA SER A 26 -3.44 9.88 -10.82
C SER A 26 -4.24 8.69 -11.34
N SER A 27 -4.85 8.86 -12.52
CA SER A 27 -5.44 7.76 -13.26
C SER A 27 -4.75 7.62 -14.60
N VAL A 28 -4.08 6.48 -14.81
CA VAL A 28 -3.43 6.12 -16.08
C VAL A 28 -4.21 4.97 -16.68
N LEU A 29 -4.96 5.22 -17.76
CA LEU A 29 -5.89 4.26 -18.34
C LEU A 29 -5.38 3.60 -19.62
N THR A 30 -4.35 4.13 -20.21
CA THR A 30 -3.76 3.61 -21.47
C THR A 30 -2.25 3.80 -21.46
N GLY A 31 -1.55 2.85 -22.01
CA GLY A 31 -0.10 2.93 -22.17
C GLY A 31 0.54 1.56 -22.21
N ASP A 32 1.79 1.55 -22.65
CA ASP A 32 2.58 0.32 -22.79
C ASP A 32 3.41 0.03 -21.55
N ILE A 33 4.19 1.01 -21.12
CA ILE A 33 5.19 0.84 -20.04
C ILE A 33 5.18 2.02 -19.09
N ILE A 34 5.28 1.73 -17.81
CA ILE A 34 5.70 2.66 -16.75
C ILE A 34 7.09 2.22 -16.30
N GLY A 35 8.13 2.90 -16.82
CA GLY A 35 9.50 2.53 -16.46
C GLY A 35 10.51 2.71 -17.60
N ALA A 36 11.56 1.88 -17.60
CA ALA A 36 12.62 1.94 -18.59
C ALA A 36 12.26 1.10 -19.84
N ARG A 37 12.50 1.67 -21.02
CA ARG A 37 12.34 1.01 -22.31
C ARG A 37 13.56 1.27 -23.18
N GLY A 38 14.04 0.23 -23.84
CA GLY A 38 15.21 0.34 -24.74
C GLY A 38 16.44 -0.33 -24.15
N GLU A 39 17.36 -0.71 -25.05
CA GLU A 39 18.58 -1.41 -24.66
C GLU A 39 19.41 -0.56 -23.71
N TYR A 40 19.82 -1.16 -22.61
CA TYR A 40 20.69 -0.55 -21.60
C TYR A 40 20.12 0.68 -20.86
N SER A 41 18.83 0.94 -20.99
CA SER A 41 18.18 1.95 -20.17
C SER A 41 17.83 1.40 -18.77
N SER A 42 17.75 2.29 -17.81
CA SER A 42 17.38 1.92 -16.43
C SER A 42 16.55 3.01 -15.74
N VAL A 43 15.77 2.60 -14.77
CA VAL A 43 15.12 3.50 -13.82
C VAL A 43 15.49 3.05 -12.41
N GLU A 44 16.05 3.95 -11.60
CA GLU A 44 16.47 3.58 -10.25
C GLU A 44 15.27 3.40 -9.31
N GLU A 45 14.26 4.26 -9.43
CA GLU A 45 13.08 4.22 -8.58
C GLU A 45 11.81 4.51 -9.37
N ILE A 46 10.80 3.63 -9.23
CA ILE A 46 9.43 3.84 -9.70
C ILE A 46 8.53 3.90 -8.47
N VAL A 47 7.80 4.99 -8.30
CA VAL A 47 6.86 5.20 -7.20
C VAL A 47 5.47 5.45 -7.76
N ILE A 48 4.48 4.68 -7.29
CA ILE A 48 3.07 4.83 -7.65
C ILE A 48 2.28 4.92 -6.34
N ARG A 49 1.60 6.05 -6.10
CA ARG A 49 0.84 6.29 -4.87
C ARG A 49 -0.55 6.86 -5.16
N GLY A 50 -1.56 6.42 -4.41
CA GLY A 50 -2.92 6.94 -4.49
C GLY A 50 -3.52 6.85 -5.90
N SER A 51 -3.07 5.92 -6.74
CA SER A 51 -3.30 5.98 -8.18
C SER A 51 -4.07 4.78 -8.71
N ILE A 52 -4.78 4.98 -9.82
CA ILE A 52 -5.45 3.91 -10.57
C ILE A 52 -4.71 3.70 -11.88
N ILE A 53 -4.08 2.54 -12.04
CA ILE A 53 -3.32 2.17 -13.23
C ILE A 53 -4.02 1.03 -13.95
N ARG A 54 -4.35 1.24 -15.21
CA ARG A 54 -4.94 0.23 -16.10
C ARG A 54 -4.19 0.22 -17.41
N LEU A 55 -3.18 -0.64 -17.52
CA LEU A 55 -2.39 -0.78 -18.73
C LEU A 55 -2.81 -2.05 -19.47
N ASN A 56 -3.11 -1.88 -20.74
CA ASN A 56 -3.52 -2.95 -21.63
C ASN A 56 -2.55 -2.98 -22.81
N ASP A 57 -1.69 -4.00 -22.85
CA ASP A 57 -0.89 -4.26 -24.03
C ASP A 57 -1.58 -5.32 -24.89
N GLU A 58 -2.34 -4.86 -25.90
CA GLU A 58 -3.05 -5.78 -26.84
C GLU A 58 -2.18 -6.23 -28.02
N TYR A 59 -1.04 -5.55 -28.28
CA TYR A 59 -0.37 -5.67 -29.57
C TYR A 59 1.16 -5.83 -29.54
N THR A 60 1.82 -5.82 -28.38
CA THR A 60 3.28 -5.82 -28.33
C THR A 60 3.86 -6.97 -27.50
N TYR A 61 4.50 -7.88 -28.19
CA TYR A 61 4.99 -9.16 -27.65
C TYR A 61 6.16 -9.09 -26.68
N ASN A 62 6.74 -7.96 -26.35
CA ASN A 62 7.98 -7.90 -25.56
C ASN A 62 8.03 -6.74 -24.55
N ARG A 63 6.94 -6.38 -23.88
CA ARG A 63 6.94 -5.24 -22.98
C ARG A 63 6.58 -5.63 -21.55
N CYS A 64 7.34 -5.09 -20.61
CA CYS A 64 6.97 -5.04 -19.22
C CYS A 64 6.04 -3.85 -19.00
N THR A 65 5.01 -4.00 -18.22
CA THR A 65 4.03 -2.94 -18.00
C THR A 65 4.47 -1.94 -16.94
N ILE A 66 5.09 -2.40 -15.84
CA ILE A 66 5.66 -1.55 -14.77
C ILE A 66 7.05 -2.11 -14.43
N GLY A 67 8.11 -1.36 -14.72
CA GLY A 67 9.49 -1.77 -14.44
C GLY A 67 10.45 -1.63 -15.61
N GLY A 68 11.31 -2.63 -15.81
CA GLY A 68 12.24 -2.69 -16.94
C GLY A 68 11.64 -3.46 -18.13
N GLY A 69 11.62 -2.87 -19.30
CA GLY A 69 11.27 -3.52 -20.56
C GLY A 69 12.37 -4.45 -21.09
N GLU A 70 12.30 -4.84 -22.36
CA GLU A 70 13.33 -5.66 -22.98
C GLU A 70 14.69 -4.98 -22.91
N LYS A 71 15.69 -5.72 -22.39
CA LYS A 71 17.07 -5.25 -22.17
C LYS A 71 17.22 -4.00 -21.28
N ALA A 72 16.17 -3.62 -20.58
CA ALA A 72 16.14 -2.51 -19.64
C ALA A 72 16.04 -3.02 -18.19
N SER A 73 16.40 -2.21 -17.22
CA SER A 73 16.39 -2.59 -15.79
C SER A 73 15.70 -1.58 -14.91
N PHE A 74 15.42 -1.99 -13.67
CA PHE A 74 14.94 -1.12 -12.61
C PHE A 74 15.68 -1.40 -11.30
N GLY A 75 15.73 -0.41 -10.41
CA GLY A 75 16.23 -0.58 -9.04
C GLY A 75 15.10 -0.94 -8.08
N SER A 76 14.11 -0.06 -7.94
CA SER A 76 12.96 -0.32 -7.08
C SER A 76 11.63 0.08 -7.73
N ILE A 77 10.59 -0.68 -7.36
CA ILE A 77 9.17 -0.38 -7.67
C ILE A 77 8.46 -0.33 -6.33
N ASP A 78 7.83 0.80 -6.02
CA ASP A 78 7.05 1.02 -4.80
C ASP A 78 5.63 1.44 -5.17
N ILE A 79 4.66 0.54 -4.96
CA ILE A 79 3.24 0.74 -5.23
C ILE A 79 2.51 0.84 -3.89
N GLN A 80 1.90 1.98 -3.61
CA GLN A 80 1.20 2.24 -2.36
C GLN A 80 -0.19 2.83 -2.60
N ASP A 81 -1.15 2.43 -1.75
CA ASP A 81 -2.51 3.00 -1.71
C ASP A 81 -3.15 3.09 -3.10
N SER A 82 -2.89 2.08 -3.97
CA SER A 82 -3.18 2.15 -5.40
C SER A 82 -3.97 0.95 -5.89
N GLN A 83 -4.64 1.14 -7.02
CA GLN A 83 -5.31 0.08 -7.76
C GLN A 83 -4.59 -0.16 -9.09
N ILE A 84 -4.11 -1.38 -9.31
CA ILE A 84 -3.42 -1.79 -10.53
C ILE A 84 -4.23 -2.90 -11.20
N ASP A 85 -4.58 -2.70 -12.47
CA ASP A 85 -5.15 -3.73 -13.33
C ASP A 85 -4.39 -3.71 -14.66
N SER A 86 -3.57 -4.74 -14.89
CA SER A 86 -2.65 -4.71 -16.02
C SER A 86 -2.32 -6.10 -16.56
N ARG A 87 -1.98 -6.14 -17.85
CA ARG A 87 -1.59 -7.38 -18.53
C ARG A 87 -0.41 -7.17 -19.48
N SER A 88 0.39 -8.21 -19.65
CA SER A 88 1.51 -8.26 -20.59
C SER A 88 1.52 -9.63 -21.30
N SER A 89 2.22 -9.73 -22.43
CA SER A 89 2.27 -10.98 -23.18
C SER A 89 3.53 -11.81 -22.91
N VAL A 90 4.69 -11.17 -22.73
CA VAL A 90 5.97 -11.90 -22.70
C VAL A 90 6.80 -11.58 -21.46
N ASN A 91 6.82 -10.32 -21.06
CA ASN A 91 7.61 -9.84 -19.92
C ASN A 91 6.82 -9.94 -18.61
N ALA A 92 7.48 -9.80 -17.48
CA ALA A 92 6.75 -9.59 -16.24
C ALA A 92 5.85 -8.35 -16.34
N VAL A 93 4.64 -8.44 -15.81
CA VAL A 93 3.74 -7.29 -15.78
C VAL A 93 4.24 -6.24 -14.79
N ILE A 94 4.77 -6.68 -13.65
CA ILE A 94 5.50 -5.85 -12.70
C ILE A 94 6.87 -6.50 -12.49
N GLY A 95 7.95 -5.84 -12.93
CA GLY A 95 9.30 -6.37 -12.77
C GLY A 95 10.20 -6.23 -13.99
N ASN A 96 11.03 -7.25 -14.23
CA ASN A 96 11.99 -7.26 -15.33
C ASN A 96 11.39 -7.78 -16.63
N GLY A 97 11.74 -7.14 -17.73
CA GLY A 97 11.51 -7.65 -19.07
C GLY A 97 12.50 -8.74 -19.50
N THR A 98 12.28 -9.27 -20.70
CA THR A 98 13.20 -10.25 -21.30
C THR A 98 14.57 -9.65 -21.56
N GLN A 99 15.61 -10.46 -21.36
CA GLN A 99 17.01 -10.07 -21.60
C GLN A 99 17.47 -8.82 -20.82
N SER A 100 16.72 -8.38 -19.80
CA SER A 100 17.14 -7.28 -18.95
C SER A 100 18.39 -7.69 -18.16
N GLN A 101 19.30 -6.73 -17.96
CA GLN A 101 20.47 -6.91 -17.12
C GLN A 101 20.30 -6.06 -15.87
N SER A 102 20.09 -6.69 -14.72
CA SER A 102 20.02 -5.97 -13.45
C SER A 102 21.35 -6.19 -12.72
N TYR A 103 21.93 -5.10 -12.25
CA TYR A 103 23.17 -5.13 -11.50
C TYR A 103 22.86 -4.83 -10.03
N GLY A 104 22.93 -5.87 -9.18
CA GLY A 104 22.67 -5.73 -7.74
C GLY A 104 21.28 -6.16 -7.31
N GLU A 105 20.81 -5.62 -6.20
CA GLU A 105 19.48 -5.93 -5.65
C GLU A 105 18.43 -4.98 -6.20
N SER A 106 17.38 -5.54 -6.75
CA SER A 106 16.15 -4.82 -7.12
C SER A 106 15.04 -5.14 -6.12
N ARG A 107 14.08 -4.23 -5.96
CA ARG A 107 12.98 -4.41 -5.02
C ARG A 107 11.63 -4.10 -5.67
N ILE A 108 10.65 -4.96 -5.40
CA ILE A 108 9.24 -4.69 -5.69
C ILE A 108 8.50 -4.66 -4.35
N ARG A 109 7.88 -3.53 -4.04
CA ARG A 109 7.01 -3.39 -2.87
C ARG A 109 5.60 -3.03 -3.32
N ILE A 110 4.61 -3.75 -2.79
CA ILE A 110 3.18 -3.49 -2.99
C ILE A 110 2.57 -3.36 -1.60
N ALA A 111 2.06 -2.19 -1.25
CA ALA A 111 1.52 -1.89 0.05
C ALA A 111 0.14 -1.23 -0.02
N ASN A 112 -0.78 -1.61 0.87
CA ASN A 112 -2.12 -1.04 1.00
C ASN A 112 -2.87 -0.98 -0.34
N SER A 113 -2.64 -1.93 -1.25
CA SER A 113 -3.04 -1.81 -2.65
C SER A 113 -3.89 -2.99 -3.12
N GLN A 114 -4.64 -2.76 -4.18
CA GLN A 114 -5.35 -3.79 -4.91
C GLN A 114 -4.71 -4.00 -6.28
N VAL A 115 -4.13 -5.18 -6.52
CA VAL A 115 -3.37 -5.48 -7.72
C VAL A 115 -3.93 -6.70 -8.42
N SER A 116 -4.32 -6.55 -9.68
CA SER A 116 -4.75 -7.63 -10.56
C SER A 116 -3.88 -7.62 -11.81
N VAL A 117 -2.96 -8.56 -11.92
CA VAL A 117 -1.98 -8.60 -13.02
C VAL A 117 -1.93 -9.98 -13.67
N ARG A 118 -1.81 -9.99 -14.99
CA ARG A 118 -1.85 -11.20 -15.78
C ARG A 118 -0.83 -11.20 -16.92
N ASN A 119 -0.02 -12.24 -17.00
CA ASN A 119 0.76 -12.51 -18.19
C ASN A 119 -0.01 -13.45 -19.12
N GLU A 120 0.03 -13.19 -20.42
CA GLU A 120 -0.72 -13.98 -21.40
C GLU A 120 0.07 -15.15 -21.97
N LEU A 121 1.42 -15.07 -22.03
CA LEU A 121 2.24 -16.03 -22.74
C LEU A 121 3.45 -16.56 -21.97
N PHE A 122 4.50 -15.77 -21.75
CA PHE A 122 5.83 -16.32 -21.41
C PHE A 122 6.47 -15.78 -20.13
N GLY A 123 5.84 -14.87 -19.41
CA GLY A 123 6.41 -14.25 -18.22
C GLY A 123 5.62 -14.49 -16.94
N PRO A 124 6.22 -14.28 -15.78
CA PRO A 124 5.48 -14.16 -14.55
C PRO A 124 4.63 -12.86 -14.56
N ALA A 125 3.60 -12.82 -13.74
CA ALA A 125 2.87 -11.58 -13.57
C ALA A 125 3.71 -10.58 -12.75
N ILE A 126 4.38 -11.04 -11.68
CA ILE A 126 5.26 -10.21 -10.84
C ILE A 126 6.61 -10.92 -10.71
N GLY A 127 7.71 -10.24 -11.08
CA GLY A 127 9.06 -10.77 -10.88
C GLY A 127 9.99 -10.69 -12.09
N ALA A 128 10.66 -11.82 -12.43
CA ALA A 128 11.72 -11.87 -13.44
C ALA A 128 11.32 -12.67 -14.68
N ALA A 129 11.34 -12.01 -15.83
CA ALA A 129 11.05 -12.65 -17.12
C ALA A 129 12.24 -13.48 -17.67
N TYR A 130 12.00 -14.20 -18.75
CA TYR A 130 12.97 -15.04 -19.44
C TYR A 130 14.20 -14.24 -19.94
N GLY A 131 15.38 -14.83 -19.75
CA GLY A 131 16.63 -14.26 -20.26
C GLY A 131 17.12 -13.02 -19.49
N SER A 132 16.39 -12.55 -18.48
CA SER A 132 16.94 -11.54 -17.57
C SER A 132 18.13 -12.13 -16.81
N SER A 133 19.20 -11.37 -16.64
CA SER A 133 20.43 -11.85 -16.01
C SER A 133 20.98 -10.85 -14.99
N GLY A 134 21.66 -11.41 -13.98
CA GLY A 134 22.29 -10.63 -12.91
C GLY A 134 21.30 -10.15 -11.86
N GLY A 135 21.79 -9.89 -10.65
CA GLY A 135 21.04 -9.35 -9.54
C GLY A 135 19.97 -10.27 -8.93
N GLN A 136 19.36 -9.77 -7.89
CA GLN A 136 18.25 -10.41 -7.18
C GLN A 136 17.06 -9.45 -7.11
N ILE A 137 15.83 -9.99 -7.22
CA ILE A 137 14.61 -9.22 -7.00
C ILE A 137 14.02 -9.65 -5.66
N ASN A 138 13.87 -8.72 -4.73
CA ASN A 138 13.16 -8.92 -3.47
C ASN A 138 11.73 -8.41 -3.63
N ILE A 139 10.74 -9.24 -3.28
CA ILE A 139 9.31 -8.93 -3.43
C ILE A 139 8.68 -8.84 -2.03
N LEU A 140 8.09 -7.70 -1.71
CA LEU A 140 7.32 -7.48 -0.50
C LEU A 140 5.88 -7.09 -0.87
N ILE A 141 4.92 -7.85 -0.37
CA ILE A 141 3.49 -7.56 -0.49
C ILE A 141 2.95 -7.43 0.94
N GLU A 142 2.42 -6.26 1.28
CA GLU A 142 1.91 -5.99 2.62
C GLU A 142 0.58 -5.25 2.60
N ASN A 143 -0.35 -5.63 3.50
CA ASN A 143 -1.68 -5.03 3.64
C ASN A 143 -2.45 -4.94 2.32
N SER A 144 -2.29 -5.90 1.42
CA SER A 144 -2.73 -5.80 0.03
C SER A 144 -3.55 -7.01 -0.42
N THR A 145 -4.35 -6.81 -1.46
CA THR A 145 -5.00 -7.89 -2.19
C THR A 145 -4.37 -7.99 -3.58
N VAL A 146 -3.76 -9.14 -3.87
CA VAL A 146 -3.03 -9.34 -5.13
C VAL A 146 -3.52 -10.59 -5.84
N THR A 147 -3.91 -10.44 -7.11
CA THR A 147 -4.14 -11.55 -8.03
C THR A 147 -3.08 -11.50 -9.12
N ALA A 148 -2.21 -12.49 -9.15
CA ALA A 148 -1.10 -12.60 -10.10
C ALA A 148 -1.22 -13.90 -10.90
N LYS A 149 -1.37 -13.77 -12.23
CA LYS A 149 -1.52 -14.93 -13.14
C LYS A 149 -0.32 -14.98 -14.07
N GLY A 150 0.48 -16.04 -13.96
CA GLY A 150 1.62 -16.31 -14.86
C GLY A 150 1.16 -16.77 -16.24
N GLY A 151 2.03 -16.65 -17.23
CA GLY A 151 1.76 -17.03 -18.61
C GLY A 151 1.75 -18.54 -18.85
N ASN A 152 1.50 -18.92 -20.10
CA ASN A 152 1.48 -20.31 -20.56
C ASN A 152 2.62 -20.58 -21.54
N LEU A 153 3.58 -21.40 -21.16
CA LEU A 153 4.53 -21.97 -22.12
C LEU A 153 3.93 -23.23 -22.77
N ARG A 154 3.81 -23.20 -24.09
CA ARG A 154 3.32 -24.35 -24.90
C ARG A 154 4.24 -25.57 -24.87
N SER A 155 5.38 -25.54 -24.20
CA SER A 155 6.30 -26.68 -24.06
C SER A 155 6.34 -27.14 -22.60
N GLY A 156 5.62 -28.17 -22.30
CA GLY A 156 5.27 -28.82 -21.05
C GLY A 156 6.28 -29.05 -19.91
N THR A 157 7.39 -28.37 -19.85
CA THR A 157 8.41 -28.55 -18.79
C THR A 157 8.76 -27.30 -18.01
N ASP A 158 8.38 -26.11 -18.48
CA ASP A 158 8.77 -24.85 -17.85
C ASP A 158 7.61 -24.24 -17.06
N TYR A 159 7.88 -23.93 -15.81
CA TYR A 159 6.93 -23.31 -14.92
C TYR A 159 7.01 -21.79 -14.99
N ILE A 160 5.87 -21.13 -15.21
CA ILE A 160 5.76 -19.67 -15.13
C ILE A 160 4.84 -19.33 -13.98
N PRO A 161 5.38 -18.93 -12.82
CA PRO A 161 4.58 -18.60 -11.66
C PRO A 161 3.86 -17.25 -11.84
N GLY A 162 2.78 -17.04 -11.11
CA GLY A 162 2.17 -15.72 -10.97
C GLY A 162 3.17 -14.73 -10.36
N ILE A 163 3.84 -15.14 -9.29
CA ILE A 163 4.88 -14.36 -8.60
C ILE A 163 6.16 -15.18 -8.57
N GLY A 164 7.26 -14.63 -9.06
CA GLY A 164 8.55 -15.33 -9.06
C GLY A 164 9.40 -15.09 -10.30
N LYS A 165 10.10 -16.14 -10.74
CA LYS A 165 10.93 -16.09 -11.94
C LYS A 165 10.48 -17.12 -12.97
N ASN A 166 10.75 -16.83 -14.24
CA ASN A 166 10.60 -17.82 -15.31
C ASN A 166 11.64 -18.93 -15.12
N SER A 167 11.23 -20.21 -15.16
CA SER A 167 12.07 -21.36 -14.87
C SER A 167 13.02 -21.76 -16.01
N SER A 168 12.86 -21.20 -17.21
CA SER A 168 13.68 -21.55 -18.37
C SER A 168 15.10 -20.97 -18.30
N GLY A 169 15.86 -21.35 -17.31
CA GLY A 169 17.34 -21.37 -17.27
C GLY A 169 18.11 -20.05 -17.26
N ARG A 170 17.53 -18.91 -17.58
CA ARG A 170 18.19 -17.59 -17.56
C ARG A 170 17.21 -16.50 -17.13
N ALA A 171 16.91 -16.44 -15.84
CA ALA A 171 16.16 -15.33 -15.28
C ALA A 171 16.93 -14.77 -14.08
N SER A 172 16.74 -13.47 -13.78
CA SER A 172 17.24 -12.89 -12.54
C SER A 172 16.72 -13.68 -11.35
N GLU A 173 17.55 -13.85 -10.33
CA GLU A 173 17.14 -14.61 -9.15
C GLU A 173 16.08 -13.83 -8.37
N ILE A 174 15.20 -14.58 -7.71
CA ILE A 174 14.35 -14.00 -6.67
C ILE A 174 15.07 -14.23 -5.34
N GLY A 175 15.40 -13.14 -4.67
CA GLY A 175 16.07 -13.18 -3.37
C GLY A 175 15.10 -13.56 -2.25
N LYS A 176 14.13 -12.69 -1.98
CA LYS A 176 13.11 -12.91 -0.95
C LYS A 176 11.71 -12.63 -1.47
N ILE A 177 10.74 -13.41 -1.00
CA ILE A 177 9.31 -13.12 -1.14
C ILE A 177 8.74 -13.01 0.27
N GLN A 178 8.15 -11.86 0.60
CA GLN A 178 7.47 -11.62 1.85
C GLN A 178 6.02 -11.22 1.56
N ILE A 179 5.07 -11.94 2.12
CA ILE A 179 3.63 -11.69 2.01
C ILE A 179 3.11 -11.51 3.44
N LEU A 180 2.77 -10.26 3.80
CA LEU A 180 2.46 -9.87 5.16
C LEU A 180 1.08 -9.23 5.21
N ASN A 181 0.20 -9.75 6.06
CA ASN A 181 -1.16 -9.27 6.25
C ASN A 181 -1.91 -9.01 4.91
N SER A 182 -1.72 -9.90 3.96
CA SER A 182 -2.20 -9.74 2.58
C SER A 182 -2.94 -10.98 2.12
N THR A 183 -3.86 -10.78 1.18
CA THR A 183 -4.50 -11.87 0.44
C THR A 183 -3.91 -11.93 -0.96
N VAL A 184 -3.21 -13.02 -1.25
CA VAL A 184 -2.53 -13.22 -2.52
C VAL A 184 -3.06 -14.46 -3.22
N GLU A 185 -3.50 -14.29 -4.44
CA GLU A 185 -3.78 -15.36 -5.37
C GLU A 185 -2.70 -15.38 -6.45
N SER A 186 -1.87 -16.41 -6.44
CA SER A 186 -0.80 -16.59 -7.43
C SER A 186 -1.03 -17.90 -8.17
N PHE A 187 -1.19 -17.81 -9.47
CA PHE A 187 -1.53 -18.93 -10.34
C PHE A 187 -0.55 -19.07 -11.48
N ARG A 188 -0.33 -20.31 -11.90
CA ARG A 188 0.23 -20.64 -13.22
C ARG A 188 -0.88 -21.16 -14.13
N LEU A 189 -0.69 -21.08 -15.42
CA LEU A 189 -1.59 -21.67 -16.40
C LEU A 189 -1.19 -23.14 -16.60
N GLU A 190 -2.10 -24.08 -16.34
CA GLU A 190 -1.94 -25.49 -16.69
C GLU A 190 -2.81 -25.87 -17.89
N GLU A 191 -2.25 -26.65 -18.81
CA GLU A 191 -3.03 -27.24 -19.87
C GLU A 191 -3.85 -28.40 -19.30
N LYS A 192 -5.16 -28.31 -19.40
CA LYS A 192 -6.09 -29.37 -19.06
C LYS A 192 -6.85 -29.75 -20.31
N ASP A 193 -6.72 -31.01 -20.75
CA ASP A 193 -7.44 -31.59 -21.90
C ASP A 193 -7.07 -31.00 -23.28
N GLY A 194 -5.84 -30.56 -23.51
CA GLY A 194 -5.33 -30.11 -24.83
C GLY A 194 -5.95 -28.85 -25.41
N THR A 195 -7.02 -28.31 -24.80
CA THR A 195 -7.71 -27.11 -25.27
C THR A 195 -8.18 -26.19 -24.15
N ASN A 196 -8.26 -26.68 -22.94
CA ASN A 196 -8.70 -25.89 -21.78
C ASN A 196 -7.55 -25.63 -20.82
N TYR A 197 -7.29 -24.37 -20.55
CA TYR A 197 -6.28 -23.94 -19.60
C TYR A 197 -6.93 -23.61 -18.28
N VAL A 198 -6.39 -24.17 -17.20
CA VAL A 198 -6.80 -23.88 -15.82
C VAL A 198 -5.61 -23.31 -15.09
N TYR A 199 -5.83 -22.23 -14.35
CA TYR A 199 -4.81 -21.70 -13.48
C TYR A 199 -4.63 -22.61 -12.27
N ASP A 200 -3.45 -23.20 -12.11
CA ASP A 200 -3.10 -23.98 -10.93
C ASP A 200 -2.65 -23.08 -9.78
N LYS A 201 -3.09 -23.45 -8.57
CA LYS A 201 -2.74 -22.72 -7.36
C LYS A 201 -1.29 -22.99 -7.00
N LEU A 202 -0.54 -21.94 -6.79
CA LEU A 202 0.85 -22.03 -6.39
C LEU A 202 0.94 -22.62 -4.99
N HIS A 203 1.49 -23.81 -4.86
CA HIS A 203 1.88 -24.34 -3.56
C HIS A 203 3.17 -23.66 -3.12
N THR A 204 3.21 -23.15 -1.88
CA THR A 204 4.37 -22.48 -1.31
C THR A 204 5.65 -23.32 -1.30
N LYS A 205 5.53 -24.64 -1.49
CA LYS A 205 6.67 -25.58 -1.60
C LYS A 205 7.25 -25.71 -3.01
N GLU A 206 6.61 -25.12 -4.01
CA GLU A 206 6.90 -25.36 -5.42
C GLU A 206 7.22 -24.09 -6.22
N LEU A 207 7.70 -23.02 -5.56
CA LEU A 207 8.33 -21.91 -6.26
C LEU A 207 9.68 -22.40 -6.80
N PRO A 208 9.82 -22.74 -8.10
CA PRO A 208 11.04 -23.32 -8.61
C PRO A 208 12.21 -22.36 -8.41
N GLY A 209 13.24 -22.81 -7.72
CA GLY A 209 14.49 -22.09 -7.55
C GLY A 209 14.49 -21.01 -6.45
N ILE A 210 13.45 -20.93 -5.61
CA ILE A 210 13.46 -20.06 -4.44
C ILE A 210 13.56 -20.95 -3.19
N PRO A 211 14.64 -20.85 -2.39
CA PRO A 211 14.75 -21.58 -1.14
C PRO A 211 13.60 -21.23 -0.19
N ALA A 212 13.08 -22.23 0.52
CA ALA A 212 11.93 -22.05 1.40
C ALA A 212 12.19 -21.03 2.51
N GLU A 213 13.43 -20.91 2.96
CA GLU A 213 13.88 -19.93 3.95
C GLU A 213 13.82 -18.48 3.45
N ASN A 214 13.73 -18.28 2.14
CA ASN A 214 13.58 -16.96 1.53
C ASN A 214 12.11 -16.56 1.32
N ILE A 215 11.16 -17.41 1.72
CA ILE A 215 9.74 -17.14 1.59
C ILE A 215 9.13 -16.98 2.97
N THR A 216 8.63 -15.78 3.28
CA THR A 216 7.92 -15.48 4.51
C THR A 216 6.46 -15.16 4.20
N ILE A 217 5.53 -15.89 4.80
CA ILE A 217 4.10 -15.67 4.62
C ILE A 217 3.48 -15.50 6.01
N CYS A 218 2.89 -14.33 6.25
CA CYS A 218 1.95 -14.03 7.34
C CYS A 218 0.73 -13.38 6.70
N GLY A 219 -0.20 -14.19 6.19
CA GLY A 219 -1.35 -13.75 5.41
C GLY A 219 -2.00 -14.91 4.67
N THR A 220 -2.83 -14.63 3.70
CA THR A 220 -3.54 -15.65 2.91
C THR A 220 -2.93 -15.79 1.52
N VAL A 221 -2.50 -16.99 1.18
CA VAL A 221 -2.03 -17.32 -0.17
C VAL A 221 -2.84 -18.48 -0.72
N ASN A 222 -3.49 -18.27 -1.87
CA ASN A 222 -4.33 -19.26 -2.56
C ASN A 222 -5.35 -19.93 -1.63
N GLY A 223 -5.98 -19.15 -0.77
CA GLY A 223 -6.98 -19.58 0.19
C GLY A 223 -6.44 -20.30 1.42
N LYS A 224 -5.10 -20.45 1.57
CA LYS A 224 -4.47 -20.93 2.79
C LYS A 224 -3.96 -19.76 3.59
N THR A 225 -4.47 -19.59 4.80
CA THR A 225 -4.04 -18.56 5.73
C THR A 225 -2.91 -19.07 6.62
N ILE A 226 -1.90 -18.25 6.81
CA ILE A 226 -0.83 -18.39 7.81
C ILE A 226 -0.87 -17.13 8.63
N ASP A 227 -1.41 -17.22 9.84
CA ASP A 227 -1.59 -16.08 10.72
C ASP A 227 -0.25 -15.65 11.33
N HIS A 228 -0.20 -14.39 11.75
CA HIS A 228 0.87 -13.92 12.60
C HIS A 228 0.86 -14.72 13.90
N SER A 229 2.07 -15.01 14.42
CA SER A 229 2.27 -15.63 15.71
C SER A 229 3.01 -14.65 16.62
N PRO A 230 2.31 -13.63 17.14
CA PRO A 230 2.91 -12.60 17.96
C PRO A 230 3.23 -13.11 19.35
N ASP A 231 4.33 -12.61 19.92
CA ASP A 231 4.64 -12.75 21.34
C ASP A 231 3.79 -11.80 22.20
N GLU A 232 4.04 -11.76 23.50
CA GLU A 232 3.33 -10.90 24.45
C GLU A 232 3.45 -9.39 24.17
N TYR A 233 4.39 -8.97 23.34
CA TYR A 233 4.60 -7.59 22.88
C TYR A 233 4.20 -7.37 21.43
N GLY A 234 3.56 -8.34 20.79
CA GLY A 234 3.05 -8.23 19.45
C GLY A 234 4.06 -8.54 18.35
N LYS A 235 5.27 -9.04 18.67
CA LYS A 235 6.30 -9.35 17.70
C LYS A 235 6.11 -10.74 17.11
N CYS A 236 5.90 -10.84 15.81
CA CYS A 236 5.70 -12.11 15.13
C CYS A 236 7.02 -12.88 14.97
N ALA A 237 7.05 -14.13 15.46
CA ALA A 237 8.20 -15.00 15.32
C ALA A 237 8.53 -15.40 13.87
N LEU A 238 7.54 -15.35 12.95
CA LEU A 238 7.72 -15.75 11.57
C LEU A 238 8.30 -14.63 10.70
N CYS A 239 7.81 -13.40 10.84
CA CYS A 239 8.20 -12.28 9.99
C CYS A 239 9.05 -11.22 10.70
N ASP A 240 9.31 -11.40 11.99
CA ASP A 240 10.09 -10.49 12.86
C ASP A 240 9.52 -9.06 12.95
N LYS A 241 8.24 -8.87 12.58
CA LYS A 241 7.55 -7.59 12.66
C LYS A 241 6.54 -7.58 13.79
N TYR A 242 6.23 -6.38 14.30
CA TYR A 242 5.14 -6.16 15.24
C TYR A 242 3.81 -6.05 14.50
N ASP A 243 2.80 -6.79 14.96
CA ASP A 243 1.44 -6.74 14.41
C ASP A 243 0.64 -5.63 15.09
N LEU A 244 0.32 -4.56 14.36
CA LEU A 244 -0.45 -3.42 14.91
C LEU A 244 -1.85 -3.82 15.38
N GLY A 245 -2.50 -4.76 14.69
CA GLY A 245 -3.82 -5.27 15.08
C GLY A 245 -3.74 -5.94 16.45
N TYR A 246 -2.82 -6.89 16.59
CA TYR A 246 -2.57 -7.54 17.87
C TYR A 246 -2.18 -6.54 18.98
N CYS A 247 -1.26 -5.63 18.67
CA CYS A 247 -0.82 -4.63 19.66
C CYS A 247 -1.98 -3.74 20.12
N TYR A 248 -2.89 -3.37 19.21
CA TYR A 248 -4.06 -2.57 19.55
C TYR A 248 -5.07 -3.35 20.41
N GLU A 249 -5.41 -4.58 20.02
CA GLU A 249 -6.36 -5.43 20.73
C GLU A 249 -5.89 -5.80 22.16
N HIS A 250 -4.57 -5.88 22.37
CA HIS A 250 -3.98 -6.20 23.68
C HIS A 250 -3.55 -4.97 24.48
N GLY A 251 -3.93 -3.75 24.04
CA GLY A 251 -3.65 -2.53 24.79
C GLY A 251 -2.17 -2.14 24.84
N LEU A 252 -1.37 -2.61 23.89
CA LEU A 252 0.06 -2.31 23.80
C LEU A 252 0.33 -0.99 23.07
N LEU A 253 -0.68 -0.40 22.41
CA LEU A 253 -0.59 0.88 21.75
C LEU A 253 -1.23 1.98 22.61
N THR A 254 -0.57 3.14 22.70
CA THR A 254 -1.14 4.36 23.25
C THR A 254 -1.32 5.38 22.12
N LEU A 255 -2.58 5.75 21.88
CA LEU A 255 -2.97 6.73 20.87
C LEU A 255 -3.23 8.07 21.56
N GLU A 256 -2.50 9.11 21.19
CA GLU A 256 -2.63 10.45 21.76
C GLU A 256 -3.37 11.39 20.82
N GLY A 257 -4.16 12.32 21.35
CA GLY A 257 -4.85 13.37 20.59
C GLY A 257 -6.24 12.98 20.07
N LEU A 258 -6.71 11.75 20.32
CA LEU A 258 -8.05 11.30 19.91
C LEU A 258 -8.98 10.98 21.10
N THR A 259 -8.62 11.42 22.31
CA THR A 259 -9.44 11.28 23.50
C THR A 259 -10.14 12.61 23.77
N ASP A 260 -11.44 12.56 24.09
CA ASP A 260 -12.26 13.74 24.46
C ASP A 260 -12.21 14.88 23.44
N CYS A 261 -12.28 14.54 22.15
CA CYS A 261 -12.25 15.52 21.08
C CYS A 261 -13.50 16.40 21.12
N ALA A 262 -13.32 17.74 21.12
CA ALA A 262 -14.40 18.70 20.96
C ALA A 262 -14.48 19.18 19.50
N HIS A 263 -15.69 19.39 18.99
CA HIS A 263 -15.93 19.91 17.66
C HIS A 263 -15.54 21.40 17.60
N ASP A 264 -14.60 21.72 16.74
CA ASP A 264 -14.13 23.08 16.48
C ASP A 264 -14.03 23.38 14.97
N GLY A 265 -14.58 22.47 14.14
CA GLY A 265 -14.50 22.55 12.68
C GLY A 265 -13.17 22.06 12.10
N SER A 266 -12.19 21.69 12.92
CA SER A 266 -10.92 21.14 12.46
C SER A 266 -10.92 19.61 12.43
N GLU A 267 -10.07 19.03 11.58
CA GLU A 267 -9.80 17.59 11.57
C GLU A 267 -9.14 17.14 12.88
N LYS A 268 -9.64 16.06 13.47
CA LYS A 268 -9.03 15.42 14.63
C LYS A 268 -8.06 14.34 14.16
N LYS A 269 -6.82 14.45 14.62
CA LYS A 269 -5.72 13.55 14.23
C LYS A 269 -4.91 13.14 15.45
N LEU A 270 -4.18 12.05 15.31
CA LEU A 270 -3.19 11.62 16.30
C LEU A 270 -2.13 12.73 16.48
N THR A 271 -1.79 13.00 17.72
CA THR A 271 -0.64 13.84 18.09
C THR A 271 0.57 13.00 18.48
N GLY A 272 0.34 11.72 18.78
CA GLY A 272 1.37 10.74 19.09
C GLY A 272 0.83 9.31 19.03
N LEU A 273 1.72 8.38 18.76
CA LEU A 273 1.47 6.95 18.83
C LEU A 273 2.68 6.27 19.44
N SER A 274 2.48 5.50 20.50
CA SER A 274 3.55 4.72 21.12
C SER A 274 3.17 3.25 21.28
N HIS A 275 4.18 2.39 21.34
CA HIS A 275 4.05 0.95 21.46
C HIS A 275 4.91 0.43 22.61
N GLN A 276 4.32 -0.38 23.49
CA GLN A 276 5.01 -1.11 24.54
C GLN A 276 5.72 -2.32 23.94
N THR A 277 7.03 -2.20 23.68
CA THR A 277 7.85 -3.23 23.04
C THR A 277 8.55 -4.18 24.03
N GLY A 278 8.26 -4.06 25.31
CA GLY A 278 8.82 -4.86 26.40
C GLY A 278 8.29 -4.41 27.76
N GLU A 279 8.62 -5.15 28.85
CA GLU A 279 8.09 -4.91 30.20
C GLU A 279 8.21 -3.44 30.65
N ASN A 280 9.34 -2.79 30.37
CA ASN A 280 9.57 -1.38 30.69
C ASN A 280 10.11 -0.62 29.47
N LYS A 281 9.70 -1.01 28.27
CA LYS A 281 10.18 -0.42 27.02
C LYS A 281 9.02 0.07 26.20
N THR A 282 9.00 1.37 25.95
CA THR A 282 8.05 2.01 25.06
C THR A 282 8.80 2.67 23.91
N LYS A 283 8.33 2.46 22.69
CA LYS A 283 8.86 3.10 21.48
C LYS A 283 7.82 4.08 20.95
N GLN A 284 8.24 5.32 20.71
CA GLN A 284 7.44 6.26 19.92
C GLN A 284 7.48 5.84 18.45
N LEU A 285 6.31 5.77 17.83
CA LEU A 285 6.17 5.41 16.43
C LEU A 285 6.11 6.67 15.56
N THR A 286 6.76 6.58 14.41
CA THR A 286 6.85 7.69 13.46
C THR A 286 5.96 7.41 12.25
N GLU A 287 5.05 8.32 11.94
CA GLU A 287 4.21 8.24 10.73
C GLU A 287 5.07 8.23 9.47
N ASN A 288 4.66 7.46 8.47
CA ASN A 288 5.39 7.17 7.23
C ASN A 288 6.70 6.37 7.39
N THR A 289 7.06 5.96 8.62
CA THR A 289 8.21 5.09 8.90
C THR A 289 7.75 3.78 9.56
N ASP A 290 7.00 3.87 10.64
CA ASP A 290 6.50 2.74 11.40
C ASP A 290 5.02 2.43 11.08
N TYR A 291 4.26 3.44 10.66
CA TYR A 291 2.84 3.30 10.26
C TYR A 291 2.43 4.39 9.28
N THR A 292 1.28 4.16 8.63
CA THR A 292 0.51 5.22 7.95
C THR A 292 -0.88 5.30 8.57
N ALA A 293 -1.48 6.50 8.61
CA ALA A 293 -2.79 6.75 9.20
C ALA A 293 -3.79 7.27 8.17
N ILE A 294 -4.96 6.63 8.11
CA ILE A 294 -6.09 7.09 7.29
C ILE A 294 -7.23 7.46 8.21
N TYR A 295 -7.72 8.68 8.08
CA TYR A 295 -8.82 9.21 8.90
C TYR A 295 -10.12 9.22 8.11
N SER A 296 -11.24 8.99 8.80
CA SER A 296 -12.58 9.13 8.25
C SER A 296 -13.52 9.76 9.27
N ASN A 297 -14.42 10.64 8.80
CA ASN A 297 -15.43 11.34 9.61
C ASN A 297 -14.86 12.12 10.81
N ASN A 298 -13.61 12.52 10.75
CA ASN A 298 -12.84 13.08 11.87
C ASN A 298 -13.02 14.61 12.08
N VAL A 299 -14.12 15.18 11.58
CA VAL A 299 -14.44 16.61 11.70
C VAL A 299 -15.74 16.84 12.46
N HIS A 300 -16.79 16.07 12.11
CA HIS A 300 -18.15 16.30 12.58
C HIS A 300 -18.46 15.60 13.92
N PRO A 301 -19.33 16.15 14.74
CA PRO A 301 -19.73 15.54 16.00
C PRO A 301 -20.33 14.15 15.81
N TYR A 302 -19.88 13.22 16.64
CA TYR A 302 -20.40 11.87 16.75
C TYR A 302 -19.94 11.26 18.08
N THR A 303 -20.87 10.84 18.92
CA THR A 303 -20.60 10.48 20.33
C THR A 303 -20.84 8.99 20.65
N LEU A 304 -21.35 8.21 19.69
CA LEU A 304 -21.53 6.78 19.90
C LEU A 304 -20.23 6.00 19.64
N THR A 305 -20.01 4.97 20.44
CA THR A 305 -18.85 4.08 20.35
C THR A 305 -19.28 2.67 19.92
N PRO A 306 -18.38 1.82 19.44
CA PRO A 306 -18.68 0.42 19.16
C PRO A 306 -19.29 -0.27 20.37
N GLY A 307 -20.49 -0.83 20.21
CA GLY A 307 -21.30 -1.45 21.27
C GLY A 307 -22.50 -0.61 21.73
N ASP A 308 -22.55 0.68 21.44
CA ASP A 308 -23.70 1.52 21.74
C ASP A 308 -24.85 1.22 20.78
N GLU A 309 -26.08 1.33 21.29
CA GLU A 309 -27.29 1.23 20.46
C GLU A 309 -27.31 2.37 19.43
N GLY A 310 -27.47 2.03 18.15
CA GLY A 310 -27.47 3.00 17.04
C GLY A 310 -26.07 3.37 16.53
N PHE A 311 -25.00 2.74 17.01
CA PHE A 311 -23.67 2.94 16.43
C PHE A 311 -23.64 2.62 14.94
N ASP A 312 -23.11 3.54 14.14
CA ASP A 312 -22.93 3.38 12.69
C ASP A 312 -21.45 3.59 12.34
N SER A 313 -20.74 2.52 12.02
CA SER A 313 -19.31 2.51 11.68
C SER A 313 -18.97 3.35 10.45
N LYS A 314 -19.95 3.65 9.58
CA LYS A 314 -19.77 4.50 8.39
C LYS A 314 -19.80 6.00 8.72
N LYS A 315 -20.39 6.35 9.85
CA LYS A 315 -20.52 7.74 10.32
C LYS A 315 -19.54 8.06 11.45
N ALA A 316 -19.15 7.04 12.22
CA ALA A 316 -18.28 7.22 13.37
C ALA A 316 -16.88 7.72 12.95
N PRO A 317 -16.30 8.67 13.67
CA PRO A 317 -14.92 9.08 13.53
C PRO A 317 -13.99 7.89 13.75
N LYS A 318 -13.05 7.71 12.82
CA LYS A 318 -12.14 6.58 12.86
C LYS A 318 -10.75 6.95 12.33
N VAL A 319 -9.71 6.41 12.93
CA VAL A 319 -8.39 6.29 12.35
C VAL A 319 -8.10 4.82 12.04
N THR A 320 -7.60 4.55 10.85
CA THR A 320 -7.07 3.25 10.45
C THR A 320 -5.56 3.37 10.33
N LEU A 321 -4.85 2.58 11.11
CA LEU A 321 -3.39 2.49 11.12
C LEU A 321 -2.95 1.28 10.31
N TYR A 322 -2.03 1.47 9.40
CA TYR A 322 -1.36 0.38 8.66
C TYR A 322 0.11 0.35 9.03
N GLY A 323 0.58 -0.81 9.48
CA GLY A 323 1.98 -1.01 9.82
C GLY A 323 2.91 -0.92 8.61
N THR A 324 4.04 -0.26 8.78
CA THR A 324 5.12 -0.17 7.80
C THR A 324 6.47 -0.40 8.49
N GLY A 325 7.54 -0.58 7.73
CA GLY A 325 8.87 -0.80 8.29
C GLY A 325 8.94 -2.06 9.19
N ASN A 326 9.14 -1.86 10.48
CA ASN A 326 9.18 -2.93 11.48
C ASN A 326 7.79 -3.33 11.99
N TYR A 327 6.73 -2.75 11.46
CA TYR A 327 5.35 -3.05 11.80
C TYR A 327 4.62 -3.60 10.59
N CYS A 328 3.58 -4.38 10.84
CA CYS A 328 2.66 -4.94 9.84
C CYS A 328 1.26 -4.94 10.43
N GLY A 329 0.30 -5.44 9.66
CA GLY A 329 -1.08 -5.51 10.11
C GLY A 329 -1.79 -4.16 10.08
N LYS A 330 -3.01 -4.18 10.58
CA LYS A 330 -3.94 -3.05 10.57
C LYS A 330 -4.62 -2.93 11.92
N ALA A 331 -4.72 -1.71 12.46
CA ALA A 331 -5.54 -1.40 13.62
C ALA A 331 -6.57 -0.32 13.27
N GLU A 332 -7.80 -0.45 13.77
CA GLU A 332 -8.85 0.54 13.61
C GLU A 332 -9.27 1.06 14.98
N HIS A 333 -9.21 2.35 15.17
CA HIS A 333 -9.63 3.02 16.39
C HIS A 333 -10.77 4.00 16.09
N TYR A 334 -11.93 3.74 16.70
CA TYR A 334 -13.06 4.66 16.71
C TYR A 334 -12.93 5.61 17.90
N PHE A 335 -13.26 6.87 17.70
CA PHE A 335 -13.24 7.88 18.74
C PHE A 335 -14.48 8.76 18.67
N THR A 336 -14.68 9.59 19.67
CA THR A 336 -15.85 10.48 19.74
C THR A 336 -15.44 11.94 19.51
N ILE A 337 -16.33 12.70 18.90
CA ILE A 337 -16.24 14.15 18.77
C ILE A 337 -17.51 14.71 19.37
N SER A 338 -17.41 15.33 20.54
CA SER A 338 -18.53 15.99 21.20
C SER A 338 -18.81 17.37 20.59
N GLU A 339 -20.06 17.75 20.55
CA GLU A 339 -20.37 19.16 20.31
C GLU A 339 -19.78 20.02 21.42
N ASN A 340 -19.21 21.16 21.06
CA ASN A 340 -18.89 22.16 22.08
C ASN A 340 -20.18 22.56 22.78
N ALA A 341 -20.27 22.33 24.08
CA ALA A 341 -21.37 22.84 24.84
C ALA A 341 -21.37 24.38 24.66
N ALA A 342 -22.46 24.90 24.12
CA ALA A 342 -22.62 26.33 23.99
C ALA A 342 -22.46 26.94 25.38
N ALA A 343 -21.44 27.79 25.58
CA ALA A 343 -21.29 28.52 26.84
C ALA A 343 -22.47 29.46 26.96
N ALA A 344 -23.20 29.32 28.07
CA ALA A 344 -24.31 30.21 28.36
C ALA A 344 -23.82 31.66 28.33
N PRO A 345 -24.59 32.59 27.71
CA PRO A 345 -24.20 33.98 27.70
C PRO A 345 -24.18 34.54 29.13
N THR A 346 -23.09 35.17 29.48
CA THR A 346 -22.91 35.85 30.77
C THR A 346 -22.73 37.32 30.52
N ILE A 347 -23.62 38.15 31.08
CA ILE A 347 -23.49 39.60 30.97
C ILE A 347 -22.29 40.04 31.83
N THR A 348 -21.33 40.72 31.20
CA THR A 348 -20.12 41.25 31.85
C THR A 348 -20.19 42.74 32.16
N THR A 349 -21.31 43.37 31.85
CA THR A 349 -21.55 44.78 32.23
C THR A 349 -21.96 44.83 33.70
N ASP A 350 -21.04 45.29 34.57
CA ASP A 350 -21.25 45.35 36.02
C ASP A 350 -22.20 46.45 36.43
N THR A 351 -22.16 47.61 35.76
CA THR A 351 -22.94 48.80 36.12
C THR A 351 -23.45 49.52 34.89
N LEU A 352 -24.65 50.06 35.00
CA LEU A 352 -25.20 50.95 33.98
C LEU A 352 -25.16 52.40 34.48
N PRO A 353 -24.75 53.38 33.67
CA PRO A 353 -24.84 54.79 34.04
C PRO A 353 -26.28 55.18 34.35
N GLY A 354 -26.45 56.16 35.27
CA GLY A 354 -27.77 56.69 35.58
C GLY A 354 -28.38 57.48 34.42
N GLY A 355 -29.67 57.22 34.12
CA GLY A 355 -30.45 58.03 33.15
C GLY A 355 -31.12 59.24 33.80
N LYS A 356 -31.53 60.20 32.96
CA LYS A 356 -32.34 61.32 33.39
C LYS A 356 -33.78 61.22 32.93
N VAL A 357 -34.70 61.60 33.74
CA VAL A 357 -36.12 61.58 33.40
C VAL A 357 -36.39 62.47 32.20
N GLY A 358 -37.02 61.94 31.15
CA GLY A 358 -37.36 62.67 29.94
C GLY A 358 -36.28 62.69 28.85
N GLU A 359 -35.11 62.10 29.09
CA GLU A 359 -34.03 61.91 28.09
C GLU A 359 -34.04 60.46 27.59
N ALA A 360 -33.76 60.26 26.26
CA ALA A 360 -33.58 58.97 25.74
C ALA A 360 -32.35 58.29 26.35
N TYR A 361 -32.53 57.04 26.85
CA TYR A 361 -31.45 56.26 27.48
C TYR A 361 -31.17 55.02 26.63
N SER A 362 -29.93 54.85 26.20
CA SER A 362 -29.43 53.69 25.48
C SER A 362 -28.07 53.27 25.97
N GLN A 363 -27.90 52.00 26.27
CA GLN A 363 -26.61 51.44 26.71
C GLN A 363 -26.38 50.07 26.02
N THR A 364 -25.14 49.85 25.67
CA THR A 364 -24.72 48.57 25.13
C THR A 364 -24.26 47.68 26.28
N LEU A 365 -24.82 46.47 26.35
CA LEU A 365 -24.36 45.45 27.28
C LEU A 365 -23.24 44.64 26.64
N SER A 366 -22.22 44.33 27.41
CA SER A 366 -21.19 43.36 27.03
C SER A 366 -21.54 42.00 27.61
N ALA A 367 -21.40 40.98 26.83
CA ALA A 367 -21.60 39.61 27.26
C ALA A 367 -20.50 38.69 26.69
N THR A 368 -20.19 37.62 27.42
CA THR A 368 -19.36 36.51 26.96
C THR A 368 -20.24 35.30 26.79
N GLY A 369 -19.87 34.41 25.84
CA GLY A 369 -20.60 33.18 25.52
C GLY A 369 -20.28 32.71 24.13
N THR A 370 -20.87 31.61 23.72
CA THR A 370 -20.72 31.09 22.35
C THR A 370 -21.55 31.97 21.38
N THR A 371 -20.94 32.45 20.32
CA THR A 371 -21.61 33.26 19.28
C THR A 371 -22.53 32.41 18.37
N PRO A 372 -23.67 32.99 17.90
CA PRO A 372 -24.18 34.33 18.18
C PRO A 372 -24.81 34.46 19.56
N ILE A 373 -24.47 35.53 20.28
CA ILE A 373 -25.14 35.90 21.52
C ILE A 373 -26.32 36.83 21.13
N THR A 374 -27.53 36.34 21.26
CA THR A 374 -28.78 37.10 20.97
C THR A 374 -29.57 37.35 22.22
#